data_ed3a3dad9ce16104c8fe549e9751e755
#
_entry.id   ed3a3dad9ce16104c8fe549e9751e755
#
_cell.length_a   1.000
_cell.length_b   1.000
_cell.length_c   1.000
_cell.angle_alpha   90.00
_cell.angle_beta   90.00
_cell.angle_gamma   90.00
#
_symmetry.space_group_name_H-M   'P 1'
#
loop_
_entity.id
_entity.type
_entity.pdbx_description
1 polymer ?
#
loop_
_entity_poly.entity_id
_entity_poly.type
_entity_poly.pdbx_seq_one_letter_code
_entity_poly.pdbx_strand_id
1 'polypeptide(L)'
;VVDTYHPDRIIIEPSGVGKLSDVAKAVSDMQEDAQIEVDSLITVVDGKKAKMYMKNFGEFFDNQIEYANTIVLSRTQMMDEAKLKECIELLREKNEEAAIVTTEWDKLSGDMIKAALEQGHDLKKEMMELISHMHHEHHDHHHDHEHHHHDHEHHHHDHDHEEHEHHD
;
A
#
# COMPACT_ATOMS: atom_id res chain seq x y z
N VAL A 1 -10.41 7.74 -19.46
CA VAL A 1 -9.92 9.08 -19.05
C VAL A 1 -8.90 9.56 -20.08
N VAL A 2 -7.81 8.82 -20.33
CA VAL A 2 -6.74 9.22 -21.25
C VAL A 2 -7.28 9.50 -22.65
N ASP A 3 -7.98 8.55 -23.26
CA ASP A 3 -8.51 8.66 -24.63
C ASP A 3 -9.60 9.74 -24.80
N THR A 4 -10.25 10.11 -23.70
CA THR A 4 -11.37 11.08 -23.75
C THR A 4 -10.92 12.50 -23.50
N TYR A 5 -9.98 12.69 -22.56
CA TYR A 5 -9.60 14.01 -22.04
C TYR A 5 -8.20 14.43 -22.44
N HIS A 6 -7.34 13.49 -22.87
CA HIS A 6 -5.94 13.72 -23.21
C HIS A 6 -5.19 14.60 -22.19
N PRO A 7 -5.23 14.25 -20.89
CA PRO A 7 -4.61 15.07 -19.85
C PRO A 7 -3.10 14.99 -19.92
N ASP A 8 -2.40 16.08 -19.63
CA ASP A 8 -0.95 16.11 -19.48
C ASP A 8 -0.50 15.41 -18.19
N ARG A 9 -1.36 15.38 -17.16
CA ARG A 9 -1.09 14.75 -15.87
C ARG A 9 -2.36 14.20 -15.23
N ILE A 10 -2.22 13.03 -14.58
CA ILE A 10 -3.28 12.38 -13.80
C ILE A 10 -2.80 12.29 -12.37
N ILE A 11 -3.63 12.73 -11.42
CA ILE A 11 -3.41 12.55 -10.00
C ILE A 11 -4.40 11.51 -9.50
N ILE A 12 -3.87 10.47 -8.85
CA ILE A 12 -4.66 9.38 -8.27
C ILE A 12 -4.55 9.47 -6.76
N GLU A 13 -5.67 9.68 -6.08
CA GLU A 13 -5.78 9.62 -4.63
C GLU A 13 -6.52 8.34 -4.24
N PRO A 14 -5.79 7.29 -3.78
CA PRO A 14 -6.43 6.07 -3.30
C PRO A 14 -7.03 6.27 -1.91
N SER A 15 -7.83 5.29 -1.47
CA SER A 15 -8.30 5.23 -0.08
C SER A 15 -7.14 5.19 0.91
N GLY A 16 -7.26 5.90 2.04
CA GLY A 16 -6.22 5.96 3.08
C GLY A 16 -5.92 4.63 3.80
N VAL A 17 -6.68 3.58 3.50
CA VAL A 17 -6.44 2.20 3.96
C VAL A 17 -5.89 1.29 2.84
N GLY A 18 -5.52 1.85 1.70
CA GLY A 18 -4.87 1.15 0.59
C GLY A 18 -3.35 1.14 0.75
N LYS A 19 -2.70 0.10 0.24
CA LYS A 19 -1.24 0.06 0.10
C LYS A 19 -0.84 0.90 -1.12
N LEU A 20 0.13 1.77 -0.95
CA LEU A 20 0.68 2.59 -2.05
C LEU A 20 1.32 1.71 -3.12
N SER A 21 2.01 0.64 -2.71
CA SER A 21 2.62 -0.34 -3.60
C SER A 21 1.61 -1.01 -4.53
N ASP A 22 0.41 -1.37 -4.05
CA ASP A 22 -0.61 -2.03 -4.86
C ASP A 22 -1.17 -1.09 -5.93
N VAL A 23 -1.40 0.17 -5.56
CA VAL A 23 -1.87 1.21 -6.50
C VAL A 23 -0.80 1.53 -7.53
N ALA A 24 0.44 1.69 -7.10
CA ALA A 24 1.58 1.94 -7.99
C ALA A 24 1.74 0.81 -9.01
N LYS A 25 1.65 -0.44 -8.57
CA LYS A 25 1.70 -1.59 -9.47
C LYS A 25 0.52 -1.60 -10.45
N ALA A 26 -0.70 -1.40 -10.00
CA ALA A 26 -1.87 -1.40 -10.88
C ALA A 26 -1.77 -0.33 -11.98
N VAL A 27 -1.20 0.84 -11.67
CA VAL A 27 -0.94 1.89 -12.65
C VAL A 27 0.22 1.50 -13.57
N SER A 28 1.28 0.90 -13.02
CA SER A 28 2.43 0.44 -13.80
C SER A 28 2.04 -0.62 -14.83
N ASP A 29 1.20 -1.56 -14.45
CA ASP A 29 0.72 -2.63 -15.34
C ASP A 29 -0.11 -2.07 -16.55
N MET A 30 -0.63 -0.85 -16.43
CA MET A 30 -1.37 -0.17 -17.50
C MET A 30 -0.53 0.81 -18.33
N GLN A 31 0.74 1.02 -18.02
CA GLN A 31 1.55 2.08 -18.63
C GLN A 31 1.65 1.95 -20.15
N GLU A 32 1.90 0.75 -20.65
CA GLU A 32 2.05 0.50 -22.09
C GLU A 32 0.73 0.70 -22.83
N ASP A 33 -0.34 0.12 -22.34
CA ASP A 33 -1.66 0.18 -22.98
C ASP A 33 -2.26 1.59 -22.95
N ALA A 34 -2.09 2.31 -21.85
CA ALA A 34 -2.65 3.64 -21.67
C ALA A 34 -1.71 4.79 -22.10
N GLN A 35 -0.48 4.47 -22.50
CA GLN A 35 0.57 5.47 -22.83
C GLN A 35 0.75 6.50 -21.71
N ILE A 36 0.78 6.03 -20.47
CA ILE A 36 1.02 6.83 -19.26
C ILE A 36 2.34 6.41 -18.63
N GLU A 37 2.87 7.27 -17.79
CA GLU A 37 4.05 6.97 -16.97
C GLU A 37 3.77 7.36 -15.53
N VAL A 38 4.15 6.50 -14.56
CA VAL A 38 4.15 6.87 -13.16
C VAL A 38 5.25 7.90 -12.94
N ASP A 39 4.91 9.11 -12.57
CA ASP A 39 5.85 10.22 -12.36
C ASP A 39 6.34 10.27 -10.91
N SER A 40 5.44 10.20 -9.94
CA SER A 40 5.80 10.29 -8.53
C SER A 40 4.84 9.51 -7.63
N LEU A 41 5.39 8.93 -6.56
CA LEU A 41 4.67 8.28 -5.47
C LEU A 41 4.73 9.19 -4.24
N ILE A 42 3.62 9.82 -3.92
CA ILE A 42 3.54 10.85 -2.88
C ILE A 42 2.74 10.35 -1.70
N THR A 43 3.25 10.53 -0.48
CA THR A 43 2.49 10.32 0.74
C THR A 43 2.33 11.63 1.52
N VAL A 44 1.09 11.97 1.88
CA VAL A 44 0.79 13.12 2.73
C VAL A 44 0.56 12.65 4.16
N VAL A 45 1.38 13.11 5.09
CA VAL A 45 1.38 12.70 6.50
C VAL A 45 0.95 13.85 7.41
N ASP A 46 -0.01 13.61 8.28
CA ASP A 46 -0.30 14.51 9.41
C ASP A 46 0.83 14.39 10.44
N GLY A 47 1.76 15.34 10.44
CA GLY A 47 2.94 15.34 11.31
C GLY A 47 2.60 15.21 12.80
N LYS A 48 1.48 15.78 13.26
CA LYS A 48 1.02 15.67 14.67
C LYS A 48 0.56 14.27 15.04
N LYS A 49 0.15 13.46 14.07
CA LYS A 49 -0.46 12.15 14.28
C LYS A 49 0.39 10.99 13.77
N ALA A 50 1.51 11.24 13.12
CA ALA A 50 2.36 10.23 12.50
C ALA A 50 2.69 9.07 13.45
N LYS A 51 3.18 9.37 14.66
CA LYS A 51 3.47 8.37 15.69
C LYS A 51 2.26 7.51 16.10
N MET A 52 1.09 8.13 16.17
CA MET A 52 -0.16 7.44 16.50
C MET A 52 -0.58 6.54 15.33
N TYR A 53 -0.45 6.99 14.11
CA TYR A 53 -0.82 6.23 12.91
C TYR A 53 0.10 5.04 12.70
N MET A 54 1.41 5.17 12.88
CA MET A 54 2.36 4.06 12.86
C MET A 54 1.96 2.96 13.84
N LYS A 55 1.51 3.35 15.05
CA LYS A 55 1.10 2.39 16.07
C LYS A 55 -0.23 1.70 15.77
N ASN A 56 -1.19 2.42 15.18
CA ASN A 56 -2.57 1.94 15.06
C ASN A 56 -2.89 1.34 13.67
N PHE A 57 -2.20 1.77 12.63
CA PHE A 57 -2.41 1.37 11.23
C PHE A 57 -1.16 0.77 10.59
N GLY A 58 -0.20 0.30 11.39
CA GLY A 58 1.14 -0.14 11.07
C GLY A 58 1.35 -0.55 9.60
N GLU A 59 0.79 -1.68 9.17
CA GLU A 59 1.03 -2.23 7.84
C GLU A 59 0.69 -1.25 6.70
N PHE A 60 -0.46 -0.60 6.75
CA PHE A 60 -0.88 0.33 5.69
C PHE A 60 -0.09 1.62 5.73
N PHE A 61 0.09 2.18 6.93
CA PHE A 61 0.83 3.42 7.10
C PHE A 61 2.31 3.23 6.76
N ASP A 62 2.91 2.15 7.22
CA ASP A 62 4.32 1.81 6.93
C ASP A 62 4.52 1.65 5.42
N ASN A 63 3.64 0.90 4.73
CA ASN A 63 3.72 0.76 3.28
C ASN A 63 3.63 2.12 2.54
N GLN A 64 2.75 3.01 2.98
CA GLN A 64 2.65 4.35 2.39
C GLN A 64 3.92 5.17 2.58
N ILE A 65 4.65 4.99 3.67
CA ILE A 65 5.92 5.67 3.91
C ILE A 65 7.06 5.00 3.14
N GLU A 66 7.17 3.68 3.21
CA GLU A 66 8.24 2.89 2.60
C GLU A 66 8.30 3.06 1.09
N TYR A 67 7.15 3.12 0.42
CA TYR A 67 7.06 3.21 -1.03
C TYR A 67 6.92 4.63 -1.59
N ALA A 68 6.88 5.64 -0.74
CA ALA A 68 6.88 7.03 -1.20
C ALA A 68 8.28 7.47 -1.67
N ASN A 69 8.37 8.13 -2.80
CA ASN A 69 9.57 8.87 -3.17
C ASN A 69 9.52 10.34 -2.70
N THR A 70 8.32 10.81 -2.34
CA THR A 70 8.14 12.13 -1.72
C THR A 70 7.14 12.04 -0.57
N ILE A 71 7.51 12.55 0.60
CA ILE A 71 6.65 12.64 1.78
C ILE A 71 6.38 14.11 2.08
N VAL A 72 5.12 14.50 2.11
CA VAL A 72 4.70 15.87 2.45
C VAL A 72 4.11 15.88 3.85
N LEU A 73 4.77 16.58 4.78
CA LEU A 73 4.24 16.77 6.13
C LEU A 73 3.20 17.88 6.16
N SER A 74 1.99 17.54 6.53
CA SER A 74 0.93 18.50 6.80
C SER A 74 0.91 18.91 8.28
N ARG A 75 0.32 20.07 8.58
CA ARG A 75 0.13 20.63 9.93
C ARG A 75 1.44 20.94 10.68
N THR A 76 2.52 21.13 9.98
CA THR A 76 3.83 21.47 10.55
C THR A 76 3.80 22.80 11.31
N GLN A 77 2.96 23.77 10.87
CA GLN A 77 2.73 25.04 11.58
C GLN A 77 2.14 24.87 12.99
N MET A 78 1.63 23.68 13.33
CA MET A 78 1.08 23.34 14.64
C MET A 78 2.03 22.51 15.50
N MET A 79 3.29 22.37 15.06
CA MET A 79 4.32 21.59 15.74
C MET A 79 5.42 22.49 16.22
N ASP A 80 5.99 22.16 17.38
CA ASP A 80 7.27 22.73 17.77
C ASP A 80 8.43 22.01 17.06
N GLU A 81 9.59 22.64 17.05
CA GLU A 81 10.77 22.13 16.35
C GLU A 81 11.20 20.73 16.83
N ALA A 82 11.07 20.46 18.14
CA ALA A 82 11.43 19.16 18.72
C ALA A 82 10.51 18.04 18.22
N LYS A 83 9.19 18.29 18.16
CA LYS A 83 8.22 17.33 17.64
C LYS A 83 8.35 17.15 16.14
N LEU A 84 8.65 18.20 15.40
CA LEU A 84 8.89 18.10 13.96
C LEU A 84 10.13 17.22 13.70
N LYS A 85 11.20 17.41 14.46
CA LYS A 85 12.40 16.58 14.35
C LYS A 85 12.12 15.12 14.70
N GLU A 86 11.43 14.83 15.82
CA GLU A 86 11.00 13.47 16.19
C GLU A 86 10.19 12.83 15.07
N CYS A 87 9.26 13.56 14.46
CA CYS A 87 8.45 13.07 13.35
C CYS A 87 9.32 12.71 12.14
N ILE A 88 10.26 13.55 11.75
CA ILE A 88 11.18 13.29 10.64
C ILE A 88 12.04 12.06 10.92
N GLU A 89 12.58 11.91 12.13
CA GLU A 89 13.37 10.75 12.53
C GLU A 89 12.55 9.45 12.40
N LEU A 90 11.32 9.44 12.89
CA LEU A 90 10.40 8.29 12.74
C LEU A 90 10.13 7.91 11.27
N LEU A 91 9.95 8.90 10.41
CA LEU A 91 9.74 8.64 8.97
C LEU A 91 11.01 8.11 8.32
N ARG A 92 12.19 8.61 8.72
CA ARG A 92 13.49 8.17 8.22
C ARG A 92 13.83 6.74 8.63
N GLU A 93 13.34 6.25 9.77
CA GLU A 93 13.47 4.83 10.16
C GLU A 93 12.78 3.89 9.16
N LYS A 94 11.76 4.39 8.45
CA LYS A 94 10.99 3.61 7.46
C LYS A 94 11.42 3.88 6.02
N ASN A 95 11.88 5.11 5.74
CA ASN A 95 12.30 5.51 4.40
C ASN A 95 13.44 6.54 4.52
N GLU A 96 14.66 6.08 4.30
CA GLU A 96 15.86 6.91 4.43
C GLU A 96 16.01 7.91 3.29
N GLU A 97 15.44 7.62 2.12
CA GLU A 97 15.76 8.28 0.85
C GLU A 97 14.70 9.28 0.38
N ALA A 98 13.41 9.05 0.73
CA ALA A 98 12.33 9.91 0.26
C ALA A 98 12.60 11.40 0.51
N ALA A 99 12.26 12.26 -0.44
CA ALA A 99 12.23 13.69 -0.22
C ALA A 99 11.17 14.03 0.83
N ILE A 100 11.52 14.73 1.92
CA ILE A 100 10.56 15.14 2.95
C ILE A 100 10.34 16.64 2.90
N VAL A 101 9.10 17.05 2.56
CA VAL A 101 8.67 18.45 2.56
C VAL A 101 8.09 18.78 3.92
N THR A 102 8.74 19.69 4.65
CA THR A 102 8.36 20.12 6.00
C THR A 102 7.85 21.56 6.05
N THR A 103 7.88 22.25 4.93
CA THR A 103 7.43 23.65 4.84
C THR A 103 5.96 23.77 5.22
N GLU A 104 5.66 24.76 6.07
CA GLU A 104 4.28 25.08 6.46
C GLU A 104 3.42 25.31 5.22
N TRP A 105 2.19 24.80 5.24
CA TRP A 105 1.30 24.81 4.08
C TRP A 105 1.12 26.20 3.45
N ASP A 106 0.95 27.22 4.29
CA ASP A 106 0.75 28.61 3.82
C ASP A 106 2.00 29.25 3.20
N LYS A 107 3.16 28.62 3.40
CA LYS A 107 4.45 29.05 2.84
C LYS A 107 4.93 28.17 1.69
N LEU A 108 4.18 27.08 1.40
CA LEU A 108 4.54 26.10 0.39
C LEU A 108 4.07 26.56 -0.98
N SER A 109 5.00 26.80 -1.90
CA SER A 109 4.70 27.15 -3.29
C SER A 109 4.63 25.89 -4.18
N GLY A 110 3.94 26.01 -5.32
CA GLY A 110 3.92 24.94 -6.34
C GLY A 110 5.32 24.57 -6.84
N ASP A 111 6.22 25.55 -6.97
CA ASP A 111 7.61 25.30 -7.40
C ASP A 111 8.40 24.50 -6.37
N MET A 112 8.14 24.70 -5.07
CA MET A 112 8.76 23.92 -4.00
C MET A 112 8.28 22.45 -4.04
N ILE A 113 6.98 22.26 -4.25
CA ILE A 113 6.43 20.90 -4.43
C ILE A 113 7.04 20.24 -5.66
N LYS A 114 7.08 20.95 -6.77
CA LYS A 114 7.65 20.45 -8.03
C LYS A 114 9.12 20.04 -7.85
N ALA A 115 9.93 20.88 -7.20
CA ALA A 115 11.33 20.56 -6.91
C ALA A 115 11.50 19.31 -6.03
N ALA A 116 10.61 19.12 -5.04
CA ALA A 116 10.63 17.92 -4.20
C ALA A 116 10.26 16.65 -4.99
N LEU A 117 9.31 16.75 -5.92
CA LEU A 117 8.93 15.64 -6.81
C LEU A 117 10.08 15.28 -7.77
N GLU A 118 10.76 16.27 -8.31
CA GLU A 118 11.91 16.07 -9.20
C GLU A 118 13.09 15.39 -8.47
N GLN A 119 13.34 15.73 -7.20
CA GLN A 119 14.34 15.04 -6.37
C GLN A 119 13.99 13.56 -6.13
N GLY A 120 12.72 13.24 -6.00
CA GLY A 120 12.24 11.86 -5.84
C GLY A 120 12.25 11.05 -7.13
N HIS A 121 12.50 11.66 -8.28
CA HIS A 121 12.37 10.98 -9.58
C HIS A 121 13.44 9.88 -9.77
N ASP A 122 14.64 10.08 -9.31
CA ASP A 122 15.74 9.10 -9.48
C ASP A 122 15.46 7.82 -8.67
N LEU A 123 14.79 7.95 -7.52
CA LEU A 123 14.39 6.83 -6.65
C LEU A 123 13.19 6.03 -7.19
N LYS A 124 12.39 6.65 -8.04
CA LYS A 124 11.17 6.03 -8.59
C LYS A 124 11.47 4.71 -9.29
N LYS A 125 12.51 4.64 -10.11
CA LYS A 125 12.84 3.46 -10.89
C LYS A 125 13.16 2.27 -10.00
N GLU A 126 13.97 2.46 -8.97
CA GLU A 126 14.33 1.42 -8.00
C GLU A 126 13.11 0.96 -7.22
N MET A 127 12.24 1.90 -6.82
CA MET A 127 11.01 1.62 -6.09
C MET A 127 10.02 0.81 -6.93
N MET A 128 9.88 1.14 -8.23
CA MET A 128 9.00 0.40 -9.13
C MET A 128 9.52 -1.00 -9.45
N GLU A 129 10.84 -1.17 -9.56
CA GLU A 129 11.47 -2.49 -9.70
C GLU A 129 11.21 -3.34 -8.44
N LEU A 130 11.35 -2.78 -7.24
CA LEU A 130 11.08 -3.46 -5.98
C LEU A 130 9.61 -3.93 -5.88
N ILE A 131 8.67 -3.05 -6.20
CA ILE A 131 7.23 -3.36 -6.24
C ILE A 131 6.95 -4.52 -7.22
N SER A 132 7.55 -4.50 -8.39
CA SER A 132 7.40 -5.56 -9.39
C SER A 132 7.91 -6.92 -8.90
N HIS A 133 9.08 -6.96 -8.26
CA HIS A 133 9.65 -8.19 -7.72
C HIS A 133 8.81 -8.80 -6.60
N MET A 134 8.32 -8.00 -5.67
CA MET A 134 7.49 -8.49 -4.55
C MET A 134 6.22 -9.21 -5.01
N HIS A 135 5.62 -8.78 -6.11
CA HIS A 135 4.42 -9.42 -6.65
C HIS A 135 4.69 -10.70 -7.44
N HIS A 136 5.90 -10.91 -7.95
CA HIS A 136 6.26 -12.17 -8.60
C HIS A 136 6.48 -13.30 -7.60
N GLU A 137 7.01 -13.05 -6.41
CA GLU A 137 7.25 -14.09 -5.41
C GLU A 137 5.95 -14.68 -4.82
N HIS A 138 4.82 -13.95 -4.84
CA HIS A 138 3.54 -14.44 -4.34
C HIS A 138 2.76 -15.33 -5.32
N HIS A 139 3.14 -15.41 -6.60
CA HIS A 139 2.44 -16.23 -7.59
C HIS A 139 2.99 -17.64 -7.76
N ASP A 140 4.20 -17.95 -7.26
CA ASP A 140 4.83 -19.27 -7.45
C ASP A 140 4.45 -20.33 -6.39
N HIS A 141 3.56 -20.02 -5.44
CA HIS A 141 3.02 -21.00 -4.49
C HIS A 141 1.66 -21.56 -4.93
N HIS A 142 1.53 -22.02 -6.18
CA HIS A 142 0.49 -22.96 -6.52
C HIS A 142 0.89 -24.32 -5.97
N HIS A 143 0.24 -24.70 -4.88
CA HIS A 143 0.29 -26.04 -4.33
C HIS A 143 -0.27 -27.03 -5.36
N ASP A 144 0.59 -27.93 -5.83
CA ASP A 144 0.16 -29.19 -6.41
C ASP A 144 -0.58 -29.98 -5.32
N HIS A 145 -1.90 -29.87 -5.31
CA HIS A 145 -2.74 -30.78 -4.56
C HIS A 145 -2.85 -32.08 -5.35
N GLU A 146 -1.99 -33.02 -5.05
CA GLU A 146 -2.22 -34.41 -5.40
C GLU A 146 -3.55 -34.86 -4.76
N HIS A 147 -4.52 -35.10 -5.59
CA HIS A 147 -5.78 -35.71 -5.19
C HIS A 147 -5.54 -37.17 -4.84
N HIS A 148 -5.35 -37.46 -3.55
CA HIS A 148 -5.47 -38.82 -3.04
C HIS A 148 -6.95 -39.20 -3.06
N HIS A 149 -7.31 -40.04 -4.02
CA HIS A 149 -8.58 -40.76 -4.01
C HIS A 149 -8.56 -41.76 -2.86
N HIS A 150 -9.28 -41.47 -1.78
CA HIS A 150 -9.61 -42.45 -0.78
C HIS A 150 -10.87 -43.20 -1.23
N ASP A 151 -10.68 -44.47 -1.61
CA ASP A 151 -11.78 -45.43 -1.78
C ASP A 151 -12.43 -45.63 -0.40
N HIS A 152 -13.65 -45.16 -0.25
CA HIS A 152 -14.46 -45.45 0.91
C HIS A 152 -15.28 -46.71 0.59
N GLU A 153 -14.87 -47.84 1.18
CA GLU A 153 -15.72 -49.04 1.26
C GLU A 153 -16.93 -48.72 2.17
N HIS A 154 -18.12 -48.87 1.57
CA HIS A 154 -19.37 -48.73 2.29
C HIS A 154 -19.64 -50.01 3.11
N HIS A 155 -19.46 -49.91 4.43
CA HIS A 155 -20.01 -50.90 5.36
C HIS A 155 -21.49 -50.57 5.60
N HIS A 156 -22.36 -51.47 5.12
CA HIS A 156 -23.78 -51.51 5.50
C HIS A 156 -23.90 -52.04 6.91
N HIS A 157 -24.39 -51.22 7.84
CA HIS A 157 -24.88 -51.68 9.12
C HIS A 157 -26.39 -51.77 9.07
N ASP A 158 -26.88 -53.02 9.17
CA ASP A 158 -28.30 -53.32 9.40
C ASP A 158 -28.63 -52.92 10.84
N HIS A 159 -29.59 -52.02 10.99
CA HIS A 159 -30.17 -51.71 12.28
C HIS A 159 -31.52 -52.38 12.40
N ASP A 160 -31.57 -53.41 13.25
CA ASP A 160 -32.81 -54.01 13.74
C ASP A 160 -33.59 -53.01 14.61
N HIS A 161 -34.85 -52.77 14.25
CA HIS A 161 -35.80 -52.02 15.03
C HIS A 161 -36.41 -52.93 16.09
N GLU A 162 -36.11 -52.75 17.35
CA GLU A 162 -36.92 -53.28 18.47
C GLU A 162 -37.99 -52.22 18.83
N GLU A 163 -39.24 -52.68 18.75
CA GLU A 163 -40.43 -51.94 19.21
C GLU A 163 -40.49 -51.99 20.72
N HIS A 164 -40.53 -50.82 21.39
CA HIS A 164 -40.90 -50.71 22.78
C HIS A 164 -42.31 -50.17 22.89
N GLU A 165 -43.22 -51.05 23.35
CA GLU A 165 -44.59 -50.73 23.76
C GLU A 165 -44.58 -49.79 24.99
N HIS A 166 -45.43 -48.79 24.95
CA HIS A 166 -45.80 -47.97 26.09
C HIS A 166 -46.92 -48.62 26.87
N HIS A 167 -46.71 -48.83 28.16
CA HIS A 167 -47.78 -49.03 29.17
C HIS A 167 -47.70 -47.89 30.22
N ASP A 168 -48.92 -47.25 30.39
CA ASP A 168 -49.42 -46.44 31.47
C ASP A 168 -48.62 -45.24 31.95
#